data_b9114cfd1eac4193d3553d603676ae12
#
_entry.id   b9114cfd1eac4193d3553d603676ae12
#
_cell.length_a   1.000
_cell.length_b   1.000
_cell.length_c   1.000
_cell.angle_alpha   90.00
_cell.angle_beta   90.00
_cell.angle_gamma   90.00
#
_symmetry.space_group_name_H-M   'P 1'
#
loop_
_entity.id
_entity.type
_entity.pdbx_description
1 polymer ?
#
loop_
_entity_poly.entity_id
_entity_poly.type
_entity_poly.pdbx_seq_one_letter_code
_entity_poly.pdbx_strand_id
1 'polypeptide(L)'
;MKVISVIHDEFKTIAGSYAILLVLMGGIFVYGLLYNYMYAPDLVRKVPVAVVDHSHSELSRHYVRLLDATPQVNVVTTATGYPEAQDMMKSGRVAGILYLPDDFEDRVARGEESVFIMYETTSAFLYYLAMQEALAASMLALNDDYRPEMLVFLPKEATTKLASAQAVEVVGTALYNPTEGYGTYLIPSVLVVIIFQTLMMVIAMISGDERYSGLIVRFAGNPVNLSLERMAQVVIGKTFVYGMLYAVFALFLLGLIPLMFGLPDIGNPLYVIMLMIPFLLATSFFGLTASLFFTDSDAPLLMIAFFSVGLIFLSGVSYPMELMPWYWKLVHYLIPAAPATMAYVKLNSMGASMSEIQPEYITLWVQCAFYFVTACLVYRYNIRKAMAKSASLAITDDFSSHKS
;
A
#
# COMPACT_ATOMS: atom_id res chain seq x y z
N MET A 1 15.06 20.05 33.05
CA MET A 1 13.67 19.61 32.80
C MET A 1 13.70 18.09 32.87
N LYS A 2 12.81 17.46 33.61
CA LYS A 2 12.79 15.99 33.69
C LYS A 2 12.02 15.47 32.45
N VAL A 3 12.32 14.28 31.96
CA VAL A 3 11.60 13.62 30.84
C VAL A 3 10.08 13.69 31.04
N ILE A 4 9.63 13.49 32.27
CA ILE A 4 8.20 13.55 32.64
C ILE A 4 7.54 14.89 32.29
N SER A 5 8.24 16.03 32.45
CA SER A 5 7.66 17.33 32.08
C SER A 5 7.53 17.49 30.56
N VAL A 6 8.47 16.93 29.78
CA VAL A 6 8.35 16.90 28.31
C VAL A 6 7.14 16.09 27.89
N ILE A 7 6.96 14.91 28.48
CA ILE A 7 5.81 14.03 28.22
C ILE A 7 4.48 14.77 28.50
N HIS A 8 4.39 15.42 29.66
CA HIS A 8 3.17 16.15 30.04
C HIS A 8 2.87 17.31 29.07
N ASP A 9 3.87 18.11 28.75
CA ASP A 9 3.74 19.26 27.85
C ASP A 9 3.34 18.82 26.44
N GLU A 10 3.95 17.75 25.93
CA GLU A 10 3.66 17.20 24.61
C GLU A 10 2.23 16.68 24.52
N PHE A 11 1.81 15.91 25.53
CA PHE A 11 0.44 15.40 25.59
C PHE A 11 -0.59 16.53 25.63
N LYS A 12 -0.32 17.59 26.42
CA LYS A 12 -1.15 18.78 26.50
C LYS A 12 -1.24 19.51 25.16
N THR A 13 -0.12 19.60 24.43
CA THR A 13 -0.06 20.23 23.10
C THR A 13 -0.94 19.45 22.11
N ILE A 14 -0.84 18.12 22.09
CA ILE A 14 -1.66 17.26 21.23
C ILE A 14 -3.15 17.42 21.57
N ALA A 15 -3.51 17.28 22.83
CA ALA A 15 -4.90 17.34 23.29
C ALA A 15 -5.53 18.74 23.12
N GLY A 16 -4.71 19.80 23.15
CA GLY A 16 -5.17 21.19 23.00
C GLY A 16 -5.31 21.69 21.57
N SER A 17 -4.80 20.95 20.58
CA SER A 17 -4.82 21.38 19.17
C SER A 17 -5.92 20.65 18.39
N TYR A 18 -6.95 21.40 17.99
CA TYR A 18 -8.02 20.86 17.15
C TYR A 18 -7.50 20.31 15.80
N ALA A 19 -6.54 20.97 15.19
CA ALA A 19 -5.95 20.55 13.93
C ALA A 19 -5.21 19.21 14.05
N ILE A 20 -4.45 19.00 15.14
CA ILE A 20 -3.77 17.73 15.41
C ILE A 20 -4.79 16.61 15.67
N LEU A 21 -5.83 16.89 16.47
CA LEU A 21 -6.91 15.93 16.73
C LEU A 21 -7.66 15.56 15.45
N LEU A 22 -7.88 16.51 14.54
CA LEU A 22 -8.49 16.24 13.24
C LEU A 22 -7.63 15.32 12.37
N VAL A 23 -6.31 15.54 12.33
CA VAL A 23 -5.39 14.64 11.60
C VAL A 23 -5.39 13.24 12.22
N LEU A 24 -5.37 13.13 13.55
CA LEU A 24 -5.40 11.85 14.25
C LEU A 24 -6.73 11.12 14.01
N MET A 25 -7.86 11.77 14.27
CA MET A 25 -9.17 11.15 14.11
C MET A 25 -9.53 10.94 12.63
N GLY A 26 -9.36 11.97 11.79
CA GLY A 26 -9.66 11.90 10.36
C GLY A 26 -8.70 10.96 9.63
N GLY A 27 -7.39 11.11 9.86
CA GLY A 27 -6.38 10.30 9.18
C GLY A 27 -6.45 8.81 9.54
N ILE A 28 -6.72 8.48 10.79
CA ILE A 28 -6.71 7.08 11.24
C ILE A 28 -8.07 6.42 11.06
N PHE A 29 -9.13 7.03 11.58
CA PHE A 29 -10.45 6.40 11.53
C PHE A 29 -11.09 6.50 10.16
N VAL A 30 -11.06 7.69 9.52
CA VAL A 30 -11.71 7.87 8.21
C VAL A 30 -10.97 7.08 7.14
N TYR A 31 -9.64 7.23 7.03
CA TYR A 31 -8.88 6.48 6.02
C TYR A 31 -8.90 4.97 6.29
N GLY A 32 -8.72 4.54 7.54
CA GLY A 32 -8.77 3.12 7.90
C GLY A 32 -10.09 2.45 7.55
N LEU A 33 -11.22 3.12 7.77
CA LEU A 33 -12.54 2.60 7.40
C LEU A 33 -12.83 2.79 5.92
N LEU A 34 -12.52 3.97 5.35
CA LEU A 34 -12.83 4.32 3.97
C LEU A 34 -12.17 3.38 2.97
N TYR A 35 -10.85 3.13 3.11
CA TYR A 35 -10.13 2.21 2.22
C TYR A 35 -10.72 0.80 2.28
N ASN A 36 -10.99 0.29 3.47
CA ASN A 36 -11.57 -1.03 3.63
C ASN A 36 -12.98 -1.12 3.02
N TYR A 37 -13.79 -0.07 3.16
CA TYR A 37 -15.13 -0.01 2.56
C TYR A 37 -15.07 0.09 1.03
N MET A 38 -14.13 0.87 0.47
CA MET A 38 -13.94 1.01 -0.97
C MET A 38 -13.48 -0.28 -1.64
N TYR A 39 -12.63 -1.04 -0.96
CA TYR A 39 -12.10 -2.31 -1.48
C TYR A 39 -12.85 -3.54 -0.95
N ALA A 40 -13.96 -3.37 -0.22
CA ALA A 40 -14.77 -4.48 0.28
C ALA A 40 -15.26 -5.46 -0.80
N PRO A 41 -15.54 -5.04 -2.07
CA PRO A 41 -15.85 -6.00 -3.14
C PRO A 41 -14.69 -6.89 -3.56
N ASP A 42 -13.49 -6.69 -3.05
CA ASP A 42 -12.23 -7.44 -3.17
C ASP A 42 -11.91 -8.02 -4.57
N LEU A 43 -12.92 -8.58 -5.26
CA LEU A 43 -12.85 -9.17 -6.61
C LEU A 43 -13.60 -8.34 -7.63
N VAL A 44 -12.99 -8.16 -8.78
CA VAL A 44 -13.69 -7.60 -9.95
C VAL A 44 -14.58 -8.68 -10.56
N ARG A 45 -15.86 -8.37 -10.69
CA ARG A 45 -16.86 -9.27 -11.27
C ARG A 45 -17.63 -8.57 -12.38
N LYS A 46 -18.18 -9.37 -13.31
CA LYS A 46 -19.06 -8.90 -14.39
C LYS A 46 -18.41 -7.82 -15.27
N VAL A 47 -17.15 -8.05 -15.66
CA VAL A 47 -16.47 -7.20 -16.64
C VAL A 47 -17.24 -7.25 -17.96
N PRO A 48 -17.69 -6.12 -18.52
CA PRO A 48 -18.50 -6.12 -19.74
C PRO A 48 -17.63 -6.46 -20.96
N VAL A 49 -18.04 -7.52 -21.70
CA VAL A 49 -17.35 -8.02 -22.90
C VAL A 49 -18.32 -8.05 -24.07
N ALA A 50 -17.84 -7.64 -25.25
CA ALA A 50 -18.52 -7.83 -26.52
C ALA A 50 -17.98 -9.09 -27.23
N VAL A 51 -18.84 -9.80 -27.93
CA VAL A 51 -18.46 -10.95 -28.74
C VAL A 51 -18.59 -10.62 -30.23
N VAL A 52 -17.56 -10.95 -31.00
CA VAL A 52 -17.58 -10.96 -32.45
C VAL A 52 -17.43 -12.42 -32.89
N ASP A 53 -18.55 -13.05 -33.20
CA ASP A 53 -18.61 -14.46 -33.58
C ASP A 53 -18.81 -14.57 -35.10
N HIS A 54 -17.75 -14.92 -35.84
CA HIS A 54 -17.83 -15.22 -37.26
C HIS A 54 -18.07 -16.69 -37.57
N SER A 55 -17.84 -17.58 -36.60
CA SER A 55 -18.09 -19.00 -36.74
C SER A 55 -19.59 -19.35 -36.82
N HIS A 56 -20.41 -18.62 -36.02
CA HIS A 56 -21.85 -18.88 -35.87
C HIS A 56 -22.18 -20.34 -35.59
N SER A 57 -21.23 -21.10 -35.06
CA SER A 57 -21.32 -22.56 -34.83
C SER A 57 -21.98 -22.90 -33.49
N GLU A 58 -22.21 -24.20 -33.27
CA GLU A 58 -22.70 -24.66 -31.96
C GLU A 58 -21.59 -24.54 -30.91
N LEU A 59 -20.37 -24.85 -31.29
CA LEU A 59 -19.19 -24.74 -30.46
C LEU A 59 -18.92 -23.29 -30.03
N SER A 60 -18.99 -22.31 -30.95
CA SER A 60 -18.77 -20.89 -30.62
C SER A 60 -19.81 -20.39 -29.61
N ARG A 61 -21.10 -20.74 -29.83
CA ARG A 61 -22.18 -20.39 -28.88
C ARG A 61 -22.00 -21.07 -27.52
N HIS A 62 -21.50 -22.30 -27.51
CA HIS A 62 -21.20 -22.99 -26.24
C HIS A 62 -20.06 -22.31 -25.49
N TYR A 63 -18.99 -22.00 -26.16
CA TYR A 63 -17.85 -21.27 -25.54
C TYR A 63 -18.24 -19.90 -24.97
N VAL A 64 -19.06 -19.15 -25.72
CA VAL A 64 -19.58 -17.86 -25.22
C VAL A 64 -20.41 -18.04 -23.95
N ARG A 65 -21.24 -19.10 -23.86
CA ARG A 65 -22.00 -19.42 -22.64
C ARG A 65 -21.08 -19.79 -21.47
N LEU A 66 -20.01 -20.56 -21.72
CA LEU A 66 -19.02 -20.89 -20.69
C LEU A 66 -18.31 -19.66 -20.17
N LEU A 67 -17.90 -18.75 -21.05
CA LEU A 67 -17.28 -17.50 -20.67
C LEU A 67 -18.23 -16.61 -19.86
N ASP A 68 -19.49 -16.47 -20.30
CA ASP A 68 -20.51 -15.67 -19.61
C ASP A 68 -20.93 -16.29 -18.26
N ALA A 69 -20.78 -17.61 -18.11
CA ALA A 69 -21.04 -18.29 -16.85
C ALA A 69 -19.96 -18.04 -15.78
N THR A 70 -18.79 -17.50 -16.16
CA THR A 70 -17.75 -17.13 -15.20
C THR A 70 -18.19 -15.93 -14.37
N PRO A 71 -17.83 -15.85 -13.07
CA PRO A 71 -18.22 -14.72 -12.24
C PRO A 71 -17.51 -13.41 -12.61
N GLN A 72 -16.40 -13.48 -13.35
CA GLN A 72 -15.56 -12.36 -13.71
C GLN A 72 -16.07 -11.59 -14.93
N VAL A 73 -16.68 -12.27 -15.90
CA VAL A 73 -17.11 -11.70 -17.19
C VAL A 73 -18.64 -11.62 -17.29
N ASN A 74 -19.13 -10.66 -18.04
CA ASN A 74 -20.51 -10.54 -18.47
C ASN A 74 -20.52 -10.20 -19.96
N VAL A 75 -21.05 -11.09 -20.79
CA VAL A 75 -21.22 -10.87 -22.22
C VAL A 75 -22.43 -9.98 -22.44
N VAL A 76 -22.21 -8.69 -22.68
CA VAL A 76 -23.29 -7.68 -22.76
C VAL A 76 -23.89 -7.56 -24.16
N THR A 77 -23.15 -7.92 -25.20
CA THR A 77 -23.61 -7.79 -26.59
C THR A 77 -22.78 -8.63 -27.55
N THR A 78 -23.42 -8.96 -28.68
CA THR A 78 -22.73 -9.52 -29.86
C THR A 78 -22.64 -8.42 -30.91
N ALA A 79 -21.45 -8.12 -31.39
CA ALA A 79 -21.19 -7.14 -32.44
C ALA A 79 -21.12 -7.84 -33.80
N THR A 80 -21.51 -7.12 -34.85
CA THR A 80 -21.49 -7.64 -36.23
C THR A 80 -20.09 -7.77 -36.80
N GLY A 81 -19.12 -7.08 -36.20
CA GLY A 81 -17.71 -7.14 -36.57
C GLY A 81 -16.80 -6.38 -35.63
N TYR A 82 -15.51 -6.60 -35.83
CA TYR A 82 -14.47 -5.98 -35.01
C TYR A 82 -14.54 -4.43 -34.92
N PRO A 83 -14.80 -3.66 -36.02
CA PRO A 83 -14.87 -2.20 -35.93
C PRO A 83 -15.96 -1.71 -34.97
N GLU A 84 -17.14 -2.33 -34.99
CA GLU A 84 -18.25 -1.99 -34.09
C GLU A 84 -17.87 -2.28 -32.62
N ALA A 85 -17.33 -3.45 -32.35
CA ALA A 85 -16.86 -3.83 -31.03
C ALA A 85 -15.75 -2.91 -30.52
N GLN A 86 -14.84 -2.47 -31.40
CA GLN A 86 -13.78 -1.52 -31.08
C GLN A 86 -14.35 -0.13 -30.68
N ASP A 87 -15.39 0.34 -31.36
CA ASP A 87 -16.04 1.61 -31.01
C ASP A 87 -16.80 1.51 -29.68
N MET A 88 -17.36 0.33 -29.37
CA MET A 88 -17.89 0.05 -28.02
C MET A 88 -16.82 0.09 -26.94
N MET A 89 -15.61 -0.44 -27.21
CA MET A 89 -14.49 -0.40 -26.29
C MET A 89 -13.96 1.04 -26.12
N LYS A 90 -13.82 1.81 -27.19
CA LYS A 90 -13.42 3.22 -27.14
C LYS A 90 -14.39 4.09 -26.35
N SER A 91 -15.70 3.79 -26.44
CA SER A 91 -16.74 4.49 -25.70
C SER A 91 -16.88 4.01 -24.25
N GLY A 92 -16.10 3.04 -23.81
CA GLY A 92 -16.14 2.47 -22.45
C GLY A 92 -17.38 1.60 -22.17
N ARG A 93 -18.14 1.22 -23.17
CA ARG A 93 -19.29 0.33 -23.02
C ARG A 93 -18.88 -1.11 -22.73
N VAL A 94 -17.73 -1.54 -23.27
CA VAL A 94 -17.11 -2.85 -23.02
C VAL A 94 -15.64 -2.67 -22.70
N ALA A 95 -15.09 -3.58 -21.90
CA ALA A 95 -13.69 -3.61 -21.52
C ALA A 95 -12.90 -4.69 -22.26
N GLY A 96 -13.58 -5.65 -22.88
CA GLY A 96 -13.00 -6.71 -23.67
C GLY A 96 -13.81 -7.02 -24.94
N ILE A 97 -13.15 -7.63 -25.94
CA ILE A 97 -13.77 -8.12 -27.16
C ILE A 97 -13.27 -9.55 -27.40
N LEU A 98 -14.16 -10.51 -27.35
CA LEU A 98 -13.87 -11.88 -27.76
C LEU A 98 -14.13 -12.00 -29.27
N TYR A 99 -13.13 -12.37 -30.02
CA TYR A 99 -13.20 -12.61 -31.46
C TYR A 99 -13.04 -14.10 -31.76
N LEU A 100 -14.08 -14.70 -32.34
CA LEU A 100 -14.11 -16.10 -32.78
C LEU A 100 -14.08 -16.15 -34.31
N PRO A 101 -13.05 -16.77 -34.92
CA PRO A 101 -12.91 -16.85 -36.38
C PRO A 101 -13.94 -17.79 -37.00
N ASP A 102 -14.14 -17.70 -38.31
CA ASP A 102 -15.10 -18.51 -39.10
C ASP A 102 -14.73 -20.00 -39.11
N ASP A 103 -13.46 -20.35 -39.05
CA ASP A 103 -12.94 -21.72 -39.04
C ASP A 103 -12.84 -22.36 -37.64
N PHE A 104 -13.37 -21.68 -36.58
CA PHE A 104 -13.21 -22.10 -35.19
C PHE A 104 -13.63 -23.53 -34.91
N GLU A 105 -14.86 -23.91 -35.27
CA GLU A 105 -15.39 -25.26 -35.06
C GLU A 105 -14.75 -26.29 -35.99
N ASP A 106 -14.52 -25.93 -37.25
CA ASP A 106 -13.94 -26.84 -38.25
C ASP A 106 -12.52 -27.28 -37.86
N ARG A 107 -11.71 -26.39 -37.31
CA ARG A 107 -10.37 -26.72 -36.82
C ARG A 107 -10.44 -27.66 -35.61
N VAL A 108 -11.27 -27.32 -34.65
CA VAL A 108 -11.47 -28.17 -33.47
C VAL A 108 -11.97 -29.57 -33.88
N ALA A 109 -12.92 -29.67 -34.83
CA ALA A 109 -13.42 -30.96 -35.32
C ALA A 109 -12.34 -31.79 -36.03
N ARG A 110 -11.36 -31.16 -36.68
CA ARG A 110 -10.21 -31.85 -37.27
C ARG A 110 -9.09 -32.19 -36.28
N GLY A 111 -9.24 -31.81 -35.00
CA GLY A 111 -8.18 -31.98 -34.00
C GLY A 111 -6.97 -31.03 -34.23
N GLU A 112 -7.19 -29.96 -34.97
CA GLU A 112 -6.19 -28.89 -35.19
C GLU A 112 -6.26 -27.84 -34.08
N GLU A 113 -5.15 -27.12 -33.88
CA GLU A 113 -5.12 -25.98 -32.98
C GLU A 113 -6.02 -24.87 -33.53
N SER A 114 -7.06 -24.50 -32.80
CA SER A 114 -7.93 -23.36 -33.10
C SER A 114 -7.55 -22.17 -32.22
N VAL A 115 -7.51 -20.98 -32.83
CA VAL A 115 -7.10 -19.74 -32.15
C VAL A 115 -8.27 -18.78 -32.16
N PHE A 116 -8.67 -18.32 -31.01
CA PHE A 116 -9.52 -17.13 -30.85
C PHE A 116 -8.73 -16.00 -30.23
N ILE A 117 -9.20 -14.78 -30.35
CA ILE A 117 -8.49 -13.60 -29.86
C ILE A 117 -9.34 -12.87 -28.86
N MET A 118 -8.78 -12.58 -27.69
CA MET A 118 -9.36 -11.68 -26.71
C MET A 118 -8.60 -10.35 -26.76
N TYR A 119 -9.29 -9.28 -27.17
CA TYR A 119 -8.79 -7.93 -27.05
C TYR A 119 -9.21 -7.35 -25.71
N GLU A 120 -8.26 -6.85 -24.93
CA GLU A 120 -8.48 -6.42 -23.56
C GLU A 120 -8.01 -5.00 -23.36
N THR A 121 -8.75 -4.24 -22.53
CA THR A 121 -8.27 -2.93 -22.10
C THR A 121 -7.23 -3.07 -21.00
N THR A 122 -6.08 -2.43 -21.16
CA THR A 122 -5.05 -2.33 -20.13
C THR A 122 -5.19 -1.07 -19.27
N SER A 123 -6.17 -0.20 -19.59
CA SER A 123 -6.40 1.03 -18.84
C SER A 123 -6.96 0.76 -17.42
N ALA A 124 -7.55 -0.42 -17.20
CA ALA A 124 -7.95 -0.92 -15.89
C ALA A 124 -7.32 -2.30 -15.66
N PHE A 125 -6.16 -2.33 -15.00
CA PHE A 125 -5.37 -3.55 -14.79
C PHE A 125 -6.18 -4.70 -14.14
N LEU A 126 -7.08 -4.36 -13.22
CA LEU A 126 -7.96 -5.35 -12.58
C LEU A 126 -8.94 -6.00 -13.56
N TYR A 127 -9.42 -5.29 -14.58
CA TYR A 127 -10.27 -5.86 -15.62
C TYR A 127 -9.49 -6.86 -16.47
N TYR A 128 -8.25 -6.51 -16.81
CA TYR A 128 -7.34 -7.42 -17.51
C TYR A 128 -7.14 -8.73 -16.73
N LEU A 129 -6.81 -8.67 -15.44
CA LEU A 129 -6.63 -9.87 -14.61
C LEU A 129 -7.91 -10.73 -14.53
N ALA A 130 -9.07 -10.10 -14.31
CA ALA A 130 -10.34 -10.81 -14.24
C ALA A 130 -10.69 -11.50 -15.57
N MET A 131 -10.42 -10.85 -16.71
CA MET A 131 -10.65 -11.47 -18.02
C MET A 131 -9.69 -12.63 -18.28
N GLN A 132 -8.41 -12.54 -17.91
CA GLN A 132 -7.45 -13.63 -18.03
C GLN A 132 -7.88 -14.87 -17.20
N GLU A 133 -8.36 -14.65 -15.98
CA GLU A 133 -8.89 -15.70 -15.12
C GLU A 133 -10.14 -16.36 -15.75
N ALA A 134 -11.07 -15.56 -16.26
CA ALA A 134 -12.27 -16.06 -16.95
C ALA A 134 -11.94 -16.87 -18.21
N LEU A 135 -10.97 -16.40 -18.99
CA LEU A 135 -10.47 -17.12 -20.17
C LEU A 135 -9.90 -18.48 -19.78
N ALA A 136 -9.03 -18.53 -18.79
CA ALA A 136 -8.42 -19.78 -18.32
C ALA A 136 -9.50 -20.77 -17.84
N ALA A 137 -10.46 -20.31 -17.02
CA ALA A 137 -11.55 -21.13 -16.51
C ALA A 137 -12.47 -21.65 -17.63
N SER A 138 -12.88 -20.78 -18.57
CA SER A 138 -13.76 -21.15 -19.69
C SER A 138 -13.08 -22.10 -20.69
N MET A 139 -11.77 -21.96 -20.90
CA MET A 139 -10.99 -22.87 -21.73
C MET A 139 -10.86 -24.26 -21.12
N LEU A 140 -10.63 -24.35 -19.81
CA LEU A 140 -10.60 -25.63 -19.11
C LEU A 140 -11.94 -26.31 -19.21
N ALA A 141 -13.04 -25.60 -18.95
CA ALA A 141 -14.40 -26.16 -19.07
C ALA A 141 -14.72 -26.64 -20.50
N LEU A 142 -14.35 -25.83 -21.51
CA LEU A 142 -14.54 -26.26 -22.92
C LEU A 142 -13.78 -27.55 -23.24
N ASN A 143 -12.52 -27.63 -22.82
CA ASN A 143 -11.71 -28.81 -23.03
C ASN A 143 -12.29 -30.06 -22.35
N ASP A 144 -12.82 -29.92 -21.15
CA ASP A 144 -13.44 -31.03 -20.42
C ASP A 144 -14.71 -31.51 -21.09
N ASP A 145 -15.55 -30.59 -21.60
CA ASP A 145 -16.80 -30.95 -22.29
C ASP A 145 -16.57 -31.66 -23.63
N TYR A 146 -15.57 -31.22 -24.42
CA TYR A 146 -15.33 -31.77 -25.76
C TYR A 146 -14.34 -32.94 -25.81
N ARG A 147 -13.56 -33.16 -24.77
CA ARG A 147 -12.57 -34.25 -24.70
C ARG A 147 -13.14 -35.64 -24.90
N PRO A 148 -14.28 -36.04 -24.30
CA PRO A 148 -14.86 -37.35 -24.51
C PRO A 148 -15.30 -37.60 -25.95
N GLU A 149 -15.86 -36.55 -26.59
CA GLU A 149 -16.38 -36.66 -27.97
C GLU A 149 -15.26 -36.77 -29.00
N MET A 150 -14.18 -35.96 -28.83
CA MET A 150 -12.97 -36.05 -29.68
C MET A 150 -12.29 -37.41 -29.59
N LEU A 151 -12.26 -38.03 -28.41
CA LEU A 151 -11.64 -39.35 -28.21
C LEU A 151 -12.36 -40.47 -28.95
N VAL A 152 -13.67 -40.30 -29.21
CA VAL A 152 -14.50 -41.33 -29.91
C VAL A 152 -14.21 -41.33 -31.42
N PHE A 153 -13.86 -40.21 -32.02
CA PHE A 153 -13.69 -40.07 -33.48
C PHE A 153 -12.22 -40.13 -33.96
N LEU A 154 -11.25 -40.16 -33.04
CA LEU A 154 -9.84 -40.19 -33.39
C LEU A 154 -9.27 -41.60 -33.50
N PRO A 155 -8.33 -41.86 -34.44
CA PRO A 155 -7.57 -43.10 -34.48
C PRO A 155 -6.90 -43.39 -33.14
N LYS A 156 -6.79 -44.68 -32.76
CA LYS A 156 -6.20 -45.11 -31.46
C LYS A 156 -4.85 -44.47 -31.12
N GLU A 157 -4.03 -44.18 -32.14
CA GLU A 157 -2.73 -43.51 -31.97
C GLU A 157 -2.85 -42.02 -31.62
N ALA A 158 -3.87 -41.35 -32.13
CA ALA A 158 -4.16 -39.95 -31.80
C ALA A 158 -4.82 -39.81 -30.43
N THR A 159 -5.70 -40.74 -30.05
CA THR A 159 -6.28 -40.82 -28.69
C THR A 159 -5.21 -41.02 -27.63
N THR A 160 -4.19 -41.84 -27.90
CA THR A 160 -3.08 -42.01 -26.97
C THR A 160 -2.23 -40.73 -26.81
N LYS A 161 -1.99 -39.99 -27.92
CA LYS A 161 -1.27 -38.72 -27.89
C LYS A 161 -2.07 -37.61 -27.18
N LEU A 162 -3.37 -37.50 -27.41
CA LEU A 162 -4.23 -36.53 -26.71
C LEU A 162 -4.43 -36.88 -25.23
N ALA A 163 -4.55 -38.15 -24.90
CA ALA A 163 -4.59 -38.61 -23.51
C ALA A 163 -3.24 -38.35 -22.77
N SER A 164 -2.13 -38.42 -23.49
CA SER A 164 -0.80 -38.10 -22.93
C SER A 164 -0.48 -36.60 -22.92
N ALA A 165 -1.10 -35.80 -23.78
CA ALA A 165 -0.88 -34.35 -23.82
C ALA A 165 -1.40 -33.60 -22.60
N GLN A 166 -2.25 -34.22 -21.79
CA GLN A 166 -2.69 -33.71 -20.51
C GLN A 166 -2.24 -34.58 -19.31
N ALA A 167 -1.07 -35.21 -19.41
CA ALA A 167 -0.50 -35.98 -18.30
C ALA A 167 -0.13 -35.12 -17.07
N VAL A 168 -0.19 -33.80 -17.17
CA VAL A 168 0.09 -32.86 -16.08
C VAL A 168 -1.06 -31.86 -15.97
N GLU A 169 -1.86 -32.00 -14.93
CA GLU A 169 -2.83 -30.97 -14.54
C GLU A 169 -2.08 -29.92 -13.73
N VAL A 170 -2.12 -28.67 -14.17
CA VAL A 170 -1.56 -27.54 -13.44
C VAL A 170 -2.67 -26.93 -12.59
N VAL A 171 -2.66 -27.23 -11.30
CA VAL A 171 -3.55 -26.60 -10.33
C VAL A 171 -2.79 -25.42 -9.71
N GLY A 172 -3.12 -24.20 -10.10
CA GLY A 172 -2.62 -22.97 -9.47
C GLY A 172 -3.41 -22.71 -8.18
N THR A 173 -2.73 -22.54 -7.06
CA THR A 173 -3.34 -22.15 -5.79
C THR A 173 -2.59 -20.98 -5.20
N ALA A 174 -3.29 -19.85 -5.00
CA ALA A 174 -2.73 -18.71 -4.30
C ALA A 174 -2.64 -18.99 -2.80
N LEU A 175 -1.42 -19.19 -2.29
CA LEU A 175 -1.21 -19.64 -0.90
C LEU A 175 -1.60 -18.60 0.15
N TYR A 176 -1.37 -17.32 -0.13
CA TYR A 176 -1.50 -16.24 0.87
C TYR A 176 -2.64 -15.27 0.58
N ASN A 177 -3.29 -15.41 -0.54
CA ASN A 177 -4.48 -14.67 -0.95
C ASN A 177 -5.43 -15.60 -1.72
N PRO A 178 -6.12 -16.53 -1.02
CA PRO A 178 -6.93 -17.58 -1.68
C PRO A 178 -8.07 -17.03 -2.54
N THR A 179 -8.51 -15.81 -2.25
CA THR A 179 -9.55 -15.11 -3.03
C THR A 179 -8.98 -14.34 -4.23
N GLU A 180 -7.65 -14.23 -4.32
CA GLU A 180 -6.95 -13.40 -5.31
C GLU A 180 -7.42 -11.93 -5.30
N GLY A 181 -7.99 -11.50 -4.18
CA GLY A 181 -8.58 -10.19 -4.00
C GLY A 181 -7.56 -9.07 -3.97
N TYR A 182 -7.86 -7.99 -4.68
CA TYR A 182 -6.98 -6.81 -4.74
C TYR A 182 -6.93 -6.04 -3.41
N GLY A 183 -8.08 -5.90 -2.74
CA GLY A 183 -8.16 -5.30 -1.42
C GLY A 183 -7.35 -6.08 -0.38
N THR A 184 -7.51 -7.39 -0.35
CA THR A 184 -6.75 -8.32 0.49
C THR A 184 -5.23 -8.17 0.30
N TYR A 185 -4.78 -7.94 -0.94
CA TYR A 185 -3.36 -7.69 -1.25
C TYR A 185 -2.89 -6.31 -0.83
N LEU A 186 -3.66 -5.25 -1.11
CA LEU A 186 -3.20 -3.85 -0.97
C LEU A 186 -3.41 -3.28 0.43
N ILE A 187 -4.55 -3.56 1.08
CA ILE A 187 -4.95 -2.93 2.33
C ILE A 187 -3.91 -3.08 3.44
N PRO A 188 -3.32 -4.26 3.71
CA PRO A 188 -2.30 -4.39 4.75
C PRO A 188 -1.16 -3.39 4.62
N SER A 189 -0.70 -3.16 3.38
CA SER A 189 0.34 -2.18 3.08
C SER A 189 -0.09 -0.75 3.36
N VAL A 190 -1.31 -0.40 2.94
CA VAL A 190 -1.89 0.94 3.11
C VAL A 190 -2.05 1.29 4.58
N LEU A 191 -2.47 0.34 5.43
CA LEU A 191 -2.65 0.58 6.86
C LEU A 191 -1.34 0.99 7.56
N VAL A 192 -0.21 0.36 7.21
CA VAL A 192 1.11 0.74 7.75
C VAL A 192 1.53 2.14 7.26
N VAL A 193 1.27 2.44 5.98
CA VAL A 193 1.56 3.77 5.42
C VAL A 193 0.71 4.86 6.09
N ILE A 194 -0.56 4.58 6.41
CA ILE A 194 -1.44 5.52 7.16
C ILE A 194 -0.85 5.84 8.53
N ILE A 195 -0.35 4.84 9.27
CA ILE A 195 0.32 5.04 10.57
C ILE A 195 1.53 5.95 10.39
N PHE A 196 2.40 5.65 9.43
CA PHE A 196 3.59 6.45 9.16
C PHE A 196 3.23 7.90 8.80
N GLN A 197 2.33 8.08 7.84
CA GLN A 197 1.94 9.38 7.30
C GLN A 197 1.32 10.27 8.37
N THR A 198 0.36 9.75 9.13
CA THR A 198 -0.33 10.53 10.17
C THR A 198 0.60 10.87 11.32
N LEU A 199 1.49 9.95 11.72
CA LEU A 199 2.51 10.22 12.74
C LEU A 199 3.48 11.32 12.28
N MET A 200 3.94 11.26 11.04
CA MET A 200 4.78 12.30 10.44
C MET A 200 4.08 13.67 10.40
N MET A 201 2.79 13.69 10.03
CA MET A 201 2.00 14.93 10.02
C MET A 201 1.91 15.56 11.43
N VAL A 202 1.59 14.76 12.43
CA VAL A 202 1.48 15.23 13.83
C VAL A 202 2.81 15.80 14.32
N ILE A 203 3.92 15.09 14.09
CA ILE A 203 5.25 15.56 14.49
C ILE A 203 5.62 16.85 13.76
N ALA A 204 5.32 16.93 12.46
CA ALA A 204 5.61 18.09 11.65
C ALA A 204 4.84 19.35 12.10
N MET A 205 3.53 19.18 12.41
CA MET A 205 2.70 20.27 12.93
C MET A 205 3.21 20.78 14.27
N ILE A 206 3.48 19.89 15.23
CA ILE A 206 3.98 20.28 16.55
C ILE A 206 5.35 20.95 16.43
N SER A 207 6.27 20.37 15.68
CA SER A 207 7.62 20.90 15.52
C SER A 207 7.62 22.23 14.74
N GLY A 208 6.73 22.38 13.76
CA GLY A 208 6.53 23.65 13.04
C GLY A 208 6.01 24.75 13.96
N ASP A 209 4.98 24.47 14.75
CA ASP A 209 4.40 25.42 15.71
C ASP A 209 5.41 25.80 16.81
N GLU A 210 6.14 24.87 17.39
CA GLU A 210 7.20 25.15 18.37
C GLU A 210 8.30 26.05 17.83
N ARG A 211 8.62 25.94 16.54
CA ARG A 211 9.62 26.80 15.90
C ARG A 211 9.05 28.17 15.55
N TYR A 212 7.84 28.22 15.01
CA TYR A 212 7.17 29.47 14.64
C TYR A 212 6.93 30.36 15.86
N SER A 213 6.37 29.77 16.92
CA SER A 213 6.06 30.47 18.18
C SER A 213 7.30 30.76 19.06
N GLY A 214 8.45 30.17 18.71
CA GLY A 214 9.66 30.25 19.53
C GLY A 214 9.62 29.41 20.81
N LEU A 215 8.55 28.65 21.04
CA LEU A 215 8.37 27.77 22.23
C LEU A 215 9.44 26.69 22.34
N ILE A 216 10.15 26.38 21.25
CA ILE A 216 11.25 25.42 21.25
C ILE A 216 12.36 25.82 22.25
N VAL A 217 12.50 27.12 22.59
CA VAL A 217 13.48 27.61 23.55
C VAL A 217 13.23 27.12 24.97
N ARG A 218 11.99 26.74 25.32
CA ARG A 218 11.67 26.13 26.64
C ARG A 218 12.49 24.86 26.94
N PHE A 219 12.96 24.17 25.91
CA PHE A 219 13.81 22.99 26.06
C PHE A 219 15.28 23.32 26.28
N ALA A 220 15.71 24.58 26.09
CA ALA A 220 17.09 24.98 26.24
C ALA A 220 17.63 24.79 27.67
N GLY A 221 16.84 25.15 28.68
CA GLY A 221 17.24 25.16 30.09
C GLY A 221 18.31 26.19 30.40
N ASN A 222 19.57 25.78 30.54
CA ASN A 222 20.67 26.74 30.69
C ASN A 222 21.15 27.16 29.28
N PRO A 223 21.08 28.46 28.93
CA PRO A 223 21.44 28.95 27.59
C PRO A 223 22.93 28.74 27.25
N VAL A 224 23.79 28.60 28.25
CA VAL A 224 25.24 28.47 28.03
C VAL A 224 25.65 27.04 27.67
N ASN A 225 24.91 26.00 28.13
CA ASN A 225 25.28 24.60 27.92
C ASN A 225 24.10 23.76 27.44
N LEU A 226 23.86 23.74 26.12
CA LEU A 226 22.97 22.80 25.46
C LEU A 226 23.66 21.43 25.34
N SER A 227 23.56 20.61 26.40
CA SER A 227 24.12 19.24 26.40
C SER A 227 23.35 18.31 25.48
N LEU A 228 24.04 17.36 24.85
CA LEU A 228 23.38 16.30 24.04
C LEU A 228 22.50 15.42 24.90
N GLU A 229 22.88 15.17 26.17
CA GLU A 229 22.06 14.41 27.12
C GLU A 229 20.67 15.03 27.30
N ARG A 230 20.60 16.35 27.37
CA ARG A 230 19.32 17.06 27.49
C ARG A 230 18.49 16.93 26.22
N MET A 231 19.13 17.03 25.05
CA MET A 231 18.43 16.81 23.77
C MET A 231 17.90 15.38 23.67
N ALA A 232 18.68 14.40 24.11
CA ALA A 232 18.22 13.02 24.20
C ALA A 232 16.98 12.87 25.11
N GLN A 233 16.96 13.53 26.27
CA GLN A 233 15.79 13.53 27.18
C GLN A 233 14.54 14.13 26.50
N VAL A 234 14.69 15.22 25.73
CA VAL A 234 13.58 15.83 24.98
C VAL A 234 13.09 14.89 23.87
N VAL A 235 14.00 14.37 23.07
CA VAL A 235 13.67 13.46 21.96
C VAL A 235 12.98 12.20 22.48
N ILE A 236 13.50 11.58 23.54
CA ILE A 236 12.89 10.38 24.17
C ILE A 236 11.52 10.71 24.73
N GLY A 237 11.36 11.86 25.44
CA GLY A 237 10.08 12.27 26.04
C GLY A 237 8.99 12.46 24.97
N LYS A 238 9.30 13.13 23.86
CA LYS A 238 8.39 13.32 22.75
C LYS A 238 8.03 11.98 22.08
N THR A 239 9.06 11.19 21.74
CA THR A 239 8.88 9.89 21.10
C THR A 239 8.06 8.94 21.96
N PHE A 240 8.19 9.00 23.28
CA PHE A 240 7.37 8.17 24.18
C PHE A 240 5.88 8.52 24.06
N VAL A 241 5.50 9.79 23.96
CA VAL A 241 4.11 10.22 23.78
C VAL A 241 3.58 9.75 22.42
N TYR A 242 4.35 9.97 21.37
CA TYR A 242 3.98 9.53 20.02
C TYR A 242 3.83 8.01 19.94
N GLY A 243 4.81 7.27 20.48
CA GLY A 243 4.80 5.81 20.50
C GLY A 243 3.60 5.24 21.25
N MET A 244 3.28 5.79 22.44
CA MET A 244 2.13 5.35 23.25
C MET A 244 0.80 5.62 22.52
N LEU A 245 0.63 6.82 21.96
CA LEU A 245 -0.57 7.20 21.23
C LEU A 245 -0.76 6.32 19.99
N TYR A 246 0.30 6.16 19.19
CA TYR A 246 0.25 5.39 17.95
C TYR A 246 0.25 3.88 18.16
N ALA A 247 0.67 3.38 19.33
CA ALA A 247 0.46 1.97 19.69
C ALA A 247 -1.04 1.64 19.77
N VAL A 248 -1.86 2.56 20.34
CA VAL A 248 -3.33 2.39 20.39
C VAL A 248 -3.92 2.43 18.97
N PHE A 249 -3.48 3.36 18.13
CA PHE A 249 -3.96 3.45 16.76
C PHE A 249 -3.49 2.28 15.88
N ALA A 250 -2.28 1.75 16.11
CA ALA A 250 -1.81 0.55 15.45
C ALA A 250 -2.65 -0.68 15.83
N LEU A 251 -3.03 -0.82 17.10
CA LEU A 251 -3.97 -1.88 17.52
C LEU A 251 -5.33 -1.76 16.82
N PHE A 252 -5.83 -0.55 16.63
CA PHE A 252 -7.05 -0.32 15.87
C PHE A 252 -6.88 -0.69 14.40
N LEU A 253 -5.87 -0.14 13.71
CA LEU A 253 -5.70 -0.31 12.27
C LEU A 253 -5.23 -1.72 11.88
N LEU A 254 -4.29 -2.31 12.63
CA LEU A 254 -3.67 -3.58 12.28
C LEU A 254 -4.28 -4.78 13.02
N GLY A 255 -5.10 -4.54 14.04
CA GLY A 255 -5.79 -5.58 14.79
C GLY A 255 -7.30 -5.56 14.53
N LEU A 256 -7.98 -4.45 14.88
CA LEU A 256 -9.44 -4.41 14.82
C LEU A 256 -9.98 -4.32 13.38
N ILE A 257 -9.37 -3.51 12.51
CA ILE A 257 -9.81 -3.35 11.12
C ILE A 257 -9.78 -4.67 10.33
N PRO A 258 -8.70 -5.47 10.32
CA PRO A 258 -8.69 -6.77 9.65
C PRO A 258 -9.81 -7.70 10.14
N LEU A 259 -10.07 -7.72 11.45
CA LEU A 259 -11.16 -8.51 12.03
C LEU A 259 -12.56 -8.04 11.58
N MET A 260 -12.78 -6.72 11.48
CA MET A 260 -14.06 -6.15 11.07
C MET A 260 -14.39 -6.42 9.59
N PHE A 261 -13.38 -6.43 8.74
CA PHE A 261 -13.55 -6.59 7.29
C PHE A 261 -13.21 -7.98 6.76
N GLY A 262 -12.88 -8.94 7.65
CA GLY A 262 -12.56 -10.31 7.26
C GLY A 262 -11.30 -10.42 6.41
N LEU A 263 -10.36 -9.50 6.56
CA LEU A 263 -9.07 -9.58 5.87
C LEU A 263 -8.27 -10.77 6.43
N PRO A 264 -7.53 -11.51 5.59
CA PRO A 264 -6.68 -12.59 6.05
C PRO A 264 -5.65 -12.07 7.06
N ASP A 265 -5.66 -12.66 8.24
CA ASP A 265 -4.69 -12.45 9.31
C ASP A 265 -4.18 -13.83 9.76
N ILE A 266 -3.17 -14.31 9.03
CA ILE A 266 -2.56 -15.63 9.27
C ILE A 266 -1.41 -15.49 10.27
N GLY A 267 -0.97 -14.24 10.52
CA GLY A 267 0.21 -13.90 11.29
C GLY A 267 0.06 -14.10 12.79
N ASN A 268 1.21 -14.22 13.48
CA ASN A 268 1.24 -14.20 14.93
C ASN A 268 1.16 -12.74 15.43
N PRO A 269 0.10 -12.34 16.18
CA PRO A 269 -0.06 -10.97 16.67
C PRO A 269 1.13 -10.45 17.48
N LEU A 270 1.83 -11.35 18.20
CA LEU A 270 3.02 -10.99 18.97
C LEU A 270 4.14 -10.46 18.06
N TYR A 271 4.34 -11.07 16.89
CA TYR A 271 5.37 -10.63 15.94
C TYR A 271 5.04 -9.26 15.35
N VAL A 272 3.75 -9.00 15.10
CA VAL A 272 3.29 -7.66 14.67
C VAL A 272 3.58 -6.62 15.75
N ILE A 273 3.29 -6.92 17.02
CA ILE A 273 3.61 -6.01 18.14
C ILE A 273 5.13 -5.77 18.22
N MET A 274 5.95 -6.83 18.10
CA MET A 274 7.41 -6.70 18.11
C MET A 274 7.93 -5.83 16.94
N LEU A 275 7.32 -5.92 15.76
CA LEU A 275 7.65 -5.08 14.59
C LEU A 275 7.25 -3.62 14.83
N MET A 276 6.10 -3.36 15.44
CA MET A 276 5.60 -2.01 15.67
C MET A 276 6.51 -1.19 16.60
N ILE A 277 7.22 -1.81 17.52
CA ILE A 277 8.13 -1.11 18.44
C ILE A 277 9.22 -0.35 17.66
N PRO A 278 10.12 -0.99 16.91
CA PRO A 278 11.15 -0.26 16.17
C PRO A 278 10.56 0.62 15.07
N PHE A 279 9.44 0.26 14.46
CA PHE A 279 8.77 1.06 13.45
C PHE A 279 8.29 2.41 13.98
N LEU A 280 7.55 2.44 15.09
CA LEU A 280 7.06 3.68 15.70
C LEU A 280 8.21 4.53 16.24
N LEU A 281 9.24 3.92 16.81
CA LEU A 281 10.45 4.62 17.26
C LEU A 281 11.21 5.24 16.09
N ALA A 282 11.50 4.46 15.04
CA ALA A 282 12.21 4.94 13.86
C ALA A 282 11.44 6.08 13.17
N THR A 283 10.11 5.93 13.02
CA THR A 283 9.25 6.95 12.42
C THR A 283 9.24 8.24 13.26
N SER A 284 9.16 8.12 14.57
CA SER A 284 9.20 9.29 15.47
C SER A 284 10.52 10.03 15.38
N PHE A 285 11.64 9.31 15.43
CA PHE A 285 12.98 9.94 15.31
C PHE A 285 13.20 10.52 13.91
N PHE A 286 12.73 9.84 12.86
CA PHE A 286 12.77 10.35 11.50
C PHE A 286 11.97 11.66 11.38
N GLY A 287 10.74 11.72 11.92
CA GLY A 287 9.91 12.91 11.94
C GLY A 287 10.55 14.08 12.68
N LEU A 288 11.11 13.80 13.87
CA LEU A 288 11.86 14.82 14.63
C LEU A 288 13.12 15.30 13.89
N THR A 289 13.79 14.42 13.14
CA THR A 289 14.90 14.81 12.25
C THR A 289 14.41 15.67 11.09
N ALA A 290 13.33 15.27 10.43
CA ALA A 290 12.71 15.98 9.32
C ALA A 290 12.17 17.37 9.74
N SER A 291 11.94 17.60 11.04
CA SER A 291 11.53 18.91 11.58
C SER A 291 12.52 20.05 11.25
N LEU A 292 13.76 19.72 10.83
CA LEU A 292 14.71 20.69 10.31
C LEU A 292 14.16 21.50 9.13
N PHE A 293 13.35 20.86 8.30
CA PHE A 293 12.80 21.46 7.07
C PHE A 293 11.46 22.17 7.29
N PHE A 294 10.81 21.97 8.43
CA PHE A 294 9.49 22.54 8.72
C PHE A 294 9.60 23.84 9.50
N THR A 295 9.16 24.95 8.90
CA THR A 295 9.22 26.29 9.50
C THR A 295 7.86 26.79 9.97
N ASP A 296 6.79 26.21 9.46
CA ASP A 296 5.40 26.48 9.82
C ASP A 296 4.64 25.16 10.00
N SER A 297 3.38 25.22 10.43
CA SER A 297 2.55 24.02 10.69
C SER A 297 1.83 23.48 9.49
N ASP A 298 1.63 24.25 8.42
CA ASP A 298 0.69 23.92 7.34
C ASP A 298 1.38 23.31 6.11
N ALA A 299 2.51 23.86 5.70
CA ALA A 299 3.27 23.36 4.54
C ALA A 299 3.67 21.88 4.64
N PRO A 300 4.06 21.35 5.83
CA PRO A 300 4.42 19.96 5.99
C PRO A 300 3.27 18.99 5.71
N LEU A 301 2.02 19.39 6.00
CA LEU A 301 0.83 18.53 5.76
C LEU A 301 0.69 18.16 4.29
N LEU A 302 0.77 19.18 3.41
CA LEU A 302 0.67 18.97 1.97
C LEU A 302 1.84 18.13 1.44
N MET A 303 3.05 18.42 1.91
CA MET A 303 4.24 17.69 1.49
C MET A 303 4.15 16.21 1.86
N ILE A 304 3.81 15.88 3.10
CA ILE A 304 3.70 14.49 3.58
C ILE A 304 2.56 13.76 2.86
N ALA A 305 1.41 14.41 2.66
CA ALA A 305 0.30 13.85 1.91
C ALA A 305 0.69 13.51 0.48
N PHE A 306 1.47 14.36 -0.18
CA PHE A 306 1.92 14.14 -1.55
C PHE A 306 2.91 12.98 -1.67
N PHE A 307 3.84 12.87 -0.72
CA PHE A 307 4.85 11.80 -0.71
C PHE A 307 4.27 10.43 -0.33
N SER A 308 3.13 10.38 0.36
CA SER A 308 2.57 9.10 0.88
C SER A 308 2.24 8.10 -0.21
N VAL A 309 1.74 8.54 -1.37
CA VAL A 309 1.43 7.67 -2.50
C VAL A 309 2.70 6.97 -3.02
N GLY A 310 3.81 7.72 -3.09
CA GLY A 310 5.11 7.16 -3.49
C GLY A 310 5.64 6.09 -2.55
N LEU A 311 5.24 6.12 -1.26
CA LEU A 311 5.71 5.14 -0.27
C LEU A 311 5.17 3.73 -0.52
N ILE A 312 3.96 3.58 -1.07
CA ILE A 312 3.40 2.27 -1.42
C ILE A 312 4.24 1.62 -2.52
N PHE A 313 4.62 2.39 -3.54
CA PHE A 313 5.52 1.89 -4.59
C PHE A 313 6.91 1.56 -4.06
N LEU A 314 7.43 2.41 -3.17
CA LEU A 314 8.75 2.25 -2.58
C LEU A 314 8.83 1.08 -1.60
N SER A 315 7.70 0.65 -1.02
CA SER A 315 7.65 -0.45 -0.05
C SER A 315 8.04 -1.81 -0.62
N GLY A 316 8.00 -1.98 -1.95
CA GLY A 316 8.23 -3.27 -2.59
C GLY A 316 6.97 -4.12 -2.77
N VAL A 317 5.83 -3.66 -2.28
CA VAL A 317 4.54 -4.37 -2.40
C VAL A 317 3.94 -4.18 -3.79
N SER A 318 3.79 -2.94 -4.26
CA SER A 318 3.25 -2.67 -5.61
C SER A 318 4.24 -2.92 -6.74
N TYR A 319 5.55 -2.81 -6.48
CA TYR A 319 6.60 -3.05 -7.44
C TYR A 319 7.74 -3.85 -6.78
N PRO A 320 8.09 -5.04 -7.31
CA PRO A 320 9.08 -5.92 -6.68
C PRO A 320 10.44 -5.23 -6.46
N MET A 321 10.99 -5.41 -5.27
CA MET A 321 12.29 -4.82 -4.88
C MET A 321 13.43 -5.22 -5.81
N GLU A 322 13.41 -6.46 -6.34
CA GLU A 322 14.43 -7.02 -7.23
C GLU A 322 14.56 -6.21 -8.51
N LEU A 323 13.44 -5.70 -9.02
CA LEU A 323 13.36 -4.93 -10.26
C LEU A 323 13.67 -3.43 -10.05
N MET A 324 13.72 -2.97 -8.80
CA MET A 324 14.02 -1.56 -8.52
C MET A 324 15.48 -1.21 -8.85
N PRO A 325 15.76 -0.06 -9.49
CA PRO A 325 17.09 0.50 -9.60
C PRO A 325 17.75 0.71 -8.23
N TRP A 326 19.06 0.58 -8.13
CA TRP A 326 19.81 0.65 -6.87
C TRP A 326 19.57 1.92 -6.05
N TYR A 327 19.37 3.06 -6.71
CA TYR A 327 19.11 4.34 -6.04
C TYR A 327 17.73 4.38 -5.35
N TRP A 328 16.71 3.73 -5.91
CA TRP A 328 15.41 3.58 -5.24
C TRP A 328 15.48 2.59 -4.07
N LYS A 329 16.30 1.54 -4.19
CA LYS A 329 16.58 0.64 -3.05
C LYS A 329 17.20 1.40 -1.88
N LEU A 330 18.10 2.36 -2.16
CA LEU A 330 18.67 3.22 -1.13
C LEU A 330 17.60 4.06 -0.45
N VAL A 331 16.68 4.67 -1.20
CA VAL A 331 15.56 5.45 -0.66
C VAL A 331 14.63 4.58 0.19
N HIS A 332 14.36 3.32 -0.24
CA HIS A 332 13.60 2.34 0.54
C HIS A 332 14.22 2.16 1.94
N TYR A 333 15.52 1.96 2.03
CA TYR A 333 16.21 1.76 3.31
C TYR A 333 16.36 3.04 4.15
N LEU A 334 16.08 4.22 3.60
CA LEU A 334 16.07 5.48 4.36
C LEU A 334 14.73 5.77 5.04
N ILE A 335 13.61 5.36 4.46
CA ILE A 335 12.28 5.72 4.97
C ILE A 335 11.71 4.57 5.79
N PRO A 336 11.41 4.75 7.09
CA PRO A 336 10.94 3.67 7.97
C PRO A 336 9.67 2.95 7.48
N ALA A 337 8.78 3.65 6.76
CA ALA A 337 7.56 3.06 6.23
C ALA A 337 7.82 1.89 5.28
N ALA A 338 8.87 1.97 4.45
CA ALA A 338 9.10 1.00 3.39
C ALA A 338 9.46 -0.40 3.92
N PRO A 339 10.53 -0.59 4.73
CA PRO A 339 10.81 -1.90 5.32
C PRO A 339 9.73 -2.36 6.30
N ALA A 340 9.07 -1.45 7.03
CA ALA A 340 8.00 -1.81 7.95
C ALA A 340 6.78 -2.38 7.21
N THR A 341 6.38 -1.79 6.08
CA THR A 341 5.28 -2.27 5.25
C THR A 341 5.58 -3.67 4.70
N MET A 342 6.78 -3.88 4.16
CA MET A 342 7.17 -5.20 3.64
C MET A 342 7.19 -6.26 4.75
N ALA A 343 7.76 -5.95 5.92
CA ALA A 343 7.78 -6.85 7.06
C ALA A 343 6.36 -7.16 7.56
N TYR A 344 5.48 -6.15 7.63
CA TYR A 344 4.10 -6.35 8.07
C TYR A 344 3.32 -7.25 7.11
N VAL A 345 3.42 -7.04 5.80
CA VAL A 345 2.78 -7.91 4.80
C VAL A 345 3.27 -9.35 4.91
N LYS A 346 4.58 -9.57 5.08
CA LYS A 346 5.13 -10.91 5.30
C LYS A 346 4.55 -11.55 6.58
N LEU A 347 4.52 -10.81 7.69
CA LEU A 347 3.97 -11.33 8.96
C LEU A 347 2.48 -11.59 8.86
N ASN A 348 1.70 -10.62 8.41
CA ASN A 348 0.23 -10.64 8.46
C ASN A 348 -0.36 -11.55 7.38
N SER A 349 0.04 -11.36 6.11
CA SER A 349 -0.58 -12.04 4.98
C SER A 349 0.08 -13.38 4.67
N MET A 350 1.39 -13.55 4.94
CA MET A 350 2.13 -14.77 4.63
C MET A 350 2.38 -15.64 5.86
N GLY A 351 2.04 -15.17 7.08
CA GLY A 351 2.31 -15.91 8.31
C GLY A 351 3.78 -16.10 8.62
N ALA A 352 4.65 -15.21 8.12
CA ALA A 352 6.09 -15.29 8.30
C ALA A 352 6.50 -15.23 9.78
N SER A 353 7.62 -15.83 10.10
CA SER A 353 8.26 -15.77 11.42
C SER A 353 9.21 -14.56 11.53
N MET A 354 9.63 -14.24 12.75
CA MET A 354 10.61 -13.16 12.99
C MET A 354 11.95 -13.38 12.27
N SER A 355 12.33 -14.64 12.01
CA SER A 355 13.55 -14.96 11.27
C SER A 355 13.46 -14.57 9.79
N GLU A 356 12.27 -14.62 9.20
CA GLU A 356 12.04 -14.32 7.79
C GLU A 356 11.93 -12.81 7.50
N ILE A 357 11.62 -12.01 8.51
CA ILE A 357 11.62 -10.55 8.43
C ILE A 357 12.87 -9.91 9.05
N GLN A 358 13.87 -10.72 9.39
CA GLN A 358 15.10 -10.25 10.06
C GLN A 358 15.78 -9.07 9.33
N PRO A 359 15.90 -9.04 8.00
CA PRO A 359 16.53 -7.93 7.30
C PRO A 359 15.78 -6.59 7.52
N GLU A 360 14.46 -6.59 7.41
CA GLU A 360 13.62 -5.41 7.61
C GLU A 360 13.63 -4.98 9.07
N TYR A 361 13.58 -5.94 10.00
CA TYR A 361 13.60 -5.69 11.44
C TYR A 361 14.92 -5.05 11.91
N ILE A 362 16.05 -5.56 11.42
CA ILE A 362 17.38 -4.98 11.68
C ILE A 362 17.48 -3.58 11.07
N THR A 363 16.98 -3.40 9.85
CA THR A 363 16.95 -2.09 9.18
C THR A 363 16.23 -1.05 10.05
N LEU A 364 15.07 -1.38 10.60
CA LEU A 364 14.32 -0.48 11.49
C LEU A 364 15.11 -0.11 12.75
N TRP A 365 15.84 -1.06 13.38
CA TRP A 365 16.67 -0.75 14.52
C TRP A 365 17.90 0.11 14.18
N VAL A 366 18.51 -0.11 13.02
CA VAL A 366 19.58 0.74 12.49
C VAL A 366 19.05 2.15 12.24
N GLN A 367 17.87 2.28 11.65
CA GLN A 367 17.18 3.57 11.45
C GLN A 367 16.87 4.25 12.80
N CYS A 368 16.41 3.48 13.82
CA CYS A 368 16.22 4.02 15.17
C CYS A 368 17.50 4.67 15.72
N ALA A 369 18.63 3.96 15.65
CA ALA A 369 19.89 4.48 16.15
C ALA A 369 20.36 5.71 15.36
N PHE A 370 20.30 5.65 14.04
CA PHE A 370 20.70 6.75 13.16
C PHE A 370 19.83 8.00 13.37
N TYR A 371 18.50 7.84 13.31
CA TYR A 371 17.59 8.99 13.44
C TYR A 371 17.48 9.52 14.86
N PHE A 372 17.74 8.73 15.88
CA PHE A 372 17.87 9.21 17.24
C PHE A 372 19.01 10.23 17.37
N VAL A 373 20.18 9.90 16.84
CA VAL A 373 21.35 10.79 16.87
C VAL A 373 21.07 12.07 16.07
N THR A 374 20.56 11.94 14.86
CA THR A 374 20.24 13.09 13.99
C THR A 374 19.14 13.97 14.59
N ALA A 375 18.11 13.42 15.22
CA ALA A 375 17.07 14.17 15.92
C ALA A 375 17.67 15.01 17.07
N CYS A 376 18.55 14.43 17.88
CA CYS A 376 19.22 15.17 18.95
C CYS A 376 20.06 16.36 18.41
N LEU A 377 20.77 16.14 17.30
CA LEU A 377 21.56 17.20 16.65
C LEU A 377 20.66 18.30 16.06
N VAL A 378 19.58 17.94 15.40
CA VAL A 378 18.59 18.86 14.82
C VAL A 378 17.92 19.70 15.90
N TYR A 379 17.48 19.10 17.00
CA TYR A 379 16.91 19.84 18.13
C TYR A 379 17.91 20.81 18.73
N ARG A 380 19.16 20.39 18.93
CA ARG A 380 20.23 21.25 19.40
C ARG A 380 20.46 22.46 18.47
N TYR A 381 20.49 22.21 17.15
CA TYR A 381 20.64 23.26 16.15
C TYR A 381 19.48 24.25 16.16
N ASN A 382 18.23 23.74 16.15
CA ASN A 382 17.02 24.56 16.11
C ASN A 382 16.88 25.44 17.36
N ILE A 383 17.18 24.92 18.54
CA ILE A 383 17.17 25.69 19.80
C ILE A 383 18.22 26.80 19.76
N ARG A 384 19.45 26.49 19.33
CA ARG A 384 20.51 27.51 19.20
C ARG A 384 20.10 28.64 18.26
N LYS A 385 19.52 28.29 17.11
CA LYS A 385 19.04 29.26 16.13
C LYS A 385 17.90 30.13 16.69
N ALA A 386 16.97 29.55 17.40
CA ALA A 386 15.86 30.27 18.03
C ALA A 386 16.36 31.24 19.12
N MET A 387 17.31 30.81 19.97
CA MET A 387 17.92 31.67 21.00
C MET A 387 18.70 32.85 20.39
N ALA A 388 19.47 32.62 19.32
CA ALA A 388 20.19 33.70 18.63
C ALA A 388 19.23 34.74 18.04
N LYS A 389 18.09 34.29 17.47
CA LYS A 389 17.05 35.18 16.97
C LYS A 389 16.41 36.02 18.08
N SER A 390 16.08 35.40 19.22
CA SER A 390 15.50 36.13 20.37
C SER A 390 16.48 37.17 20.94
N ALA A 391 17.76 36.85 21.01
CA ALA A 391 18.80 37.81 21.47
C ALA A 391 18.93 38.99 20.50
N SER A 392 18.90 38.78 19.20
CA SER A 392 18.97 39.85 18.20
C SER A 392 17.77 40.81 18.26
N LEU A 393 16.56 40.27 18.49
CA LEU A 393 15.34 41.08 18.64
C LEU A 393 15.41 41.95 19.90
N ALA A 394 15.86 41.41 21.04
CA ALA A 394 16.03 42.18 22.29
C ALA A 394 17.01 43.35 22.16
N ILE A 395 18.10 43.15 21.41
CA ILE A 395 19.06 44.23 21.11
C ILE A 395 18.44 45.34 20.25
N THR A 396 17.63 44.98 19.27
CA THR A 396 16.97 45.92 18.35
C THR A 396 15.92 46.77 19.08
N ASP A 397 15.17 46.17 19.98
CA ASP A 397 14.17 46.86 20.79
C ASP A 397 14.81 47.82 21.81
N ASP A 398 15.97 47.47 22.37
CA ASP A 398 16.72 48.33 23.29
C ASP A 398 17.29 49.57 22.57
N PHE A 399 17.77 49.39 21.32
CA PHE A 399 18.21 50.50 20.46
C PHE A 399 17.07 51.42 20.00
N SER A 400 15.85 50.89 19.84
CA SER A 400 14.67 51.69 19.45
C SER A 400 14.13 52.49 20.63
N SER A 401 14.16 51.95 21.85
CA SER A 401 13.69 52.59 23.07
C SER A 401 14.63 53.75 23.54
N HIS A 402 15.91 53.70 23.18
CA HIS A 402 16.86 54.80 23.47
C HIS A 402 16.85 55.95 22.44
N LYS A 403 16.06 55.82 21.35
CA LYS A 403 15.91 56.88 20.32
C LYS A 403 14.58 57.63 20.40
N SER A 404 13.68 57.26 21.27
CA SER A 404 12.44 57.96 21.59
C SER A 404 12.62 58.78 22.89
#